data_2514c7a4649d101da53b1231ce4df2ab
#
_entry.id   2514c7a4649d101da53b1231ce4df2ab
#
_cell.length_a   1.000
_cell.length_b   1.000
_cell.length_c   1.000
_cell.angle_alpha   90.00
_cell.angle_beta   90.00
_cell.angle_gamma   90.00
#
_symmetry.space_group_name_H-M   'P 1'
#
loop_
_entity.id
_entity.type
_entity.pdbx_description
1 polymer ?
#
loop_
_entity_poly.entity_id
_entity_poly.type
_entity_poly.pdbx_seq_one_letter_code
_entity_poly.pdbx_strand_id
1 'polypeptide(L)'
;GEVHFRTRMDALIIENEEVKGIETNTGRTFLGPVILATGHSARDVYRWLAANNVTIEAKGIAVGVRLEHPAEWIDQIQYHSKNGRGKCLPAAEYSFVTQVEGRGVYSFCMCPGGFIVPAASGPEQVVVNGMSPSNRGSRWSNSGMVVEIQPEDLLCGQWGMNNGQQATSSNDSRFSSSNSRLLPVMHFQEELERQCWLQGGMKQTAPAQ
;
A
#
# COMPACT_ATOMS: atom_id res chain seq x y z
N GLY A 1 -23.23 -18.65 10.02
CA GLY A 1 -22.24 -17.73 10.59
C GLY A 1 -22.92 -16.46 11.11
N GLU A 2 -22.24 -15.72 11.95
CA GLU A 2 -22.73 -14.46 12.50
C GLU A 2 -21.86 -13.32 11.98
N VAL A 3 -22.45 -12.13 11.81
CA VAL A 3 -21.75 -10.90 11.45
C VAL A 3 -22.02 -9.85 12.52
N HIS A 4 -20.98 -9.32 13.09
CA HIS A 4 -21.06 -8.28 14.12
C HIS A 4 -20.59 -6.95 13.57
N PHE A 5 -21.51 -6.08 13.16
CA PHE A 5 -21.20 -4.72 12.71
C PHE A 5 -20.77 -3.81 13.86
N ARG A 6 -19.97 -2.78 13.53
CA ARG A 6 -19.41 -1.81 14.49
C ARG A 6 -18.65 -2.45 15.66
N THR A 7 -18.10 -3.65 15.37
CA THR A 7 -17.34 -4.45 16.32
C THR A 7 -15.91 -4.56 15.83
N ARG A 8 -14.98 -3.83 16.44
CA ARG A 8 -13.55 -3.86 16.12
C ARG A 8 -12.85 -4.80 17.10
N MET A 9 -11.93 -5.60 16.60
CA MET A 9 -10.99 -6.33 17.43
C MET A 9 -10.00 -5.34 18.04
N ASP A 10 -9.89 -5.30 19.37
CA ASP A 10 -8.94 -4.46 20.08
C ASP A 10 -7.72 -5.25 20.57
N ALA A 11 -7.88 -6.54 20.88
CA ALA A 11 -6.79 -7.40 21.33
C ALA A 11 -7.00 -8.85 20.93
N LEU A 12 -5.88 -9.60 20.84
CA LEU A 12 -5.88 -11.05 20.84
C LEU A 12 -5.77 -11.54 22.30
N ILE A 13 -6.50 -12.57 22.63
CA ILE A 13 -6.34 -13.29 23.90
C ILE A 13 -5.28 -14.35 23.69
N ILE A 14 -4.12 -14.18 24.33
CA ILE A 14 -2.98 -15.10 24.20
C ILE A 14 -2.69 -15.72 25.56
N GLU A 15 -2.74 -17.03 25.62
CA GLU A 15 -2.44 -17.82 26.83
C GLU A 15 -1.49 -18.96 26.46
N ASN A 16 -0.38 -19.08 27.18
CA ASN A 16 0.64 -20.10 26.92
C ASN A 16 1.13 -20.13 25.46
N GLU A 17 1.39 -18.95 24.89
CA GLU A 17 1.83 -18.77 23.49
C GLU A 17 0.78 -19.19 22.43
N GLU A 18 -0.46 -19.39 22.83
CA GLU A 18 -1.57 -19.80 21.96
C GLU A 18 -2.66 -18.74 21.92
N VAL A 19 -3.16 -18.45 20.71
CA VAL A 19 -4.31 -17.54 20.55
C VAL A 19 -5.59 -18.26 20.92
N LYS A 20 -6.29 -17.77 21.93
CA LYS A 20 -7.55 -18.34 22.46
C LYS A 20 -8.79 -17.62 21.98
N GLY A 21 -8.65 -16.40 21.44
CA GLY A 21 -9.78 -15.59 21.00
C GLY A 21 -9.43 -14.14 20.79
N ILE A 22 -10.45 -13.30 20.78
CA ILE A 22 -10.34 -11.84 20.63
C ILE A 22 -11.16 -11.10 21.67
N GLU A 23 -10.70 -9.89 22.04
CA GLU A 23 -11.47 -8.88 22.74
C GLU A 23 -11.88 -7.77 21.75
N THR A 24 -13.02 -7.15 21.99
CA THR A 24 -13.58 -6.14 21.10
C THR A 24 -13.86 -4.83 21.81
N ASN A 25 -13.94 -3.74 21.02
CA ASN A 25 -14.30 -2.39 21.48
C ASN A 25 -15.69 -2.30 22.16
N THR A 26 -16.51 -3.33 22.03
CA THR A 26 -17.82 -3.43 22.69
C THR A 26 -17.77 -4.14 24.06
N GLY A 27 -16.55 -4.52 24.50
CA GLY A 27 -16.36 -5.31 25.72
C GLY A 27 -16.75 -6.78 25.60
N ARG A 28 -17.07 -7.24 24.39
CA ARG A 28 -17.37 -8.67 24.14
C ARG A 28 -16.10 -9.43 23.81
N THR A 29 -16.08 -10.67 24.25
CA THR A 29 -15.04 -11.65 23.97
C THR A 29 -15.57 -12.75 23.07
N PHE A 30 -14.77 -13.14 22.07
CA PHE A 30 -15.07 -14.27 21.21
C PHE A 30 -13.92 -15.29 21.33
N LEU A 31 -14.23 -16.47 21.82
CA LEU A 31 -13.26 -17.55 22.01
C LEU A 31 -13.24 -18.49 20.80
N GLY A 32 -12.06 -18.99 20.46
CA GLY A 32 -11.82 -19.94 19.38
C GLY A 32 -10.65 -19.55 18.48
N PRO A 33 -10.39 -20.33 17.43
CA PRO A 33 -9.37 -20.01 16.43
C PRO A 33 -9.67 -18.68 15.75
N VAL A 34 -8.63 -17.86 15.54
CA VAL A 34 -8.74 -16.52 14.95
C VAL A 34 -8.13 -16.48 13.57
N ILE A 35 -8.88 -16.00 12.58
CA ILE A 35 -8.36 -15.66 11.26
C ILE A 35 -8.27 -14.14 11.20
N LEU A 36 -7.05 -13.61 11.20
CA LEU A 36 -6.78 -12.19 11.11
C LEU A 36 -6.72 -11.76 9.64
N ALA A 37 -7.80 -11.16 9.15
CA ALA A 37 -7.97 -10.76 7.75
C ALA A 37 -8.35 -9.28 7.63
N THR A 38 -7.58 -8.40 8.26
CA THR A 38 -7.86 -6.97 8.42
C THR A 38 -7.44 -6.10 7.23
N GLY A 39 -6.79 -6.70 6.22
CA GLY A 39 -6.30 -5.99 5.05
C GLY A 39 -4.95 -5.29 5.28
N HIS A 40 -4.37 -4.81 4.19
CA HIS A 40 -2.99 -4.26 4.19
C HIS A 40 -2.85 -2.89 4.89
N SER A 41 -3.95 -2.16 5.08
CA SER A 41 -3.93 -0.81 5.68
C SER A 41 -4.14 -0.80 7.20
N ALA A 42 -4.31 -1.97 7.82
CA ALA A 42 -4.52 -2.11 9.26
C ALA A 42 -3.19 -2.01 10.05
N ARG A 43 -2.54 -0.86 9.97
CA ARG A 43 -1.23 -0.60 10.61
C ARG A 43 -1.27 -0.64 12.13
N ASP A 44 -2.41 -0.30 12.70
CA ASP A 44 -2.69 -0.43 14.14
C ASP A 44 -2.58 -1.89 14.61
N VAL A 45 -2.99 -2.86 13.79
CA VAL A 45 -2.85 -4.29 14.08
C VAL A 45 -1.37 -4.68 14.14
N TYR A 46 -0.55 -4.27 13.16
CA TYR A 46 0.89 -4.55 13.20
C TYR A 46 1.58 -3.93 14.42
N ARG A 47 1.21 -2.70 14.78
CA ARG A 47 1.73 -2.05 15.99
C ARG A 47 1.31 -2.81 17.25
N TRP A 48 0.07 -3.26 17.30
CA TRP A 48 -0.43 -4.07 18.42
C TRP A 48 0.36 -5.40 18.54
N LEU A 49 0.54 -6.12 17.44
CA LEU A 49 1.30 -7.37 17.41
C LEU A 49 2.74 -7.17 17.92
N ALA A 50 3.43 -6.15 17.42
CA ALA A 50 4.79 -5.81 17.86
C ALA A 50 4.85 -5.43 19.34
N ALA A 51 3.86 -4.67 19.84
CA ALA A 51 3.80 -4.26 21.25
C ALA A 51 3.50 -5.40 22.22
N ASN A 52 2.86 -6.47 21.73
CA ASN A 52 2.49 -7.64 22.53
C ASN A 52 3.40 -8.85 22.30
N ASN A 53 4.63 -8.62 21.80
CA ASN A 53 5.66 -9.65 21.59
C ASN A 53 5.23 -10.79 20.66
N VAL A 54 4.28 -10.55 19.76
CA VAL A 54 3.98 -11.49 18.69
C VAL A 54 5.08 -11.39 17.65
N THR A 55 5.68 -12.50 17.30
CA THR A 55 6.76 -12.54 16.30
C THR A 55 6.25 -12.11 14.95
N ILE A 56 6.86 -11.07 14.39
CA ILE A 56 6.61 -10.56 13.05
C ILE A 56 7.92 -10.45 12.28
N GLU A 57 7.85 -10.67 10.98
CA GLU A 57 8.99 -10.65 10.08
C GLU A 57 8.80 -9.53 9.05
N ALA A 58 9.86 -8.73 8.83
CA ALA A 58 9.87 -7.75 7.76
C ALA A 58 10.02 -8.46 6.41
N LYS A 59 9.22 -8.07 5.44
CA LYS A 59 9.28 -8.58 4.07
C LYS A 59 9.44 -7.45 3.07
N GLY A 60 10.00 -7.76 1.90
CA GLY A 60 10.09 -6.84 0.80
C GLY A 60 8.73 -6.31 0.35
N ILE A 61 8.73 -5.08 -0.12
CA ILE A 61 7.57 -4.40 -0.70
C ILE A 61 7.89 -3.90 -2.10
N ALA A 62 6.87 -3.57 -2.87
CA ALA A 62 7.02 -2.90 -4.14
C ALA A 62 6.55 -1.45 -4.02
N VAL A 63 7.41 -0.53 -4.45
CA VAL A 63 7.16 0.92 -4.38
C VAL A 63 7.33 1.52 -5.76
N GLY A 64 6.50 2.49 -6.12
CA GLY A 64 6.60 3.14 -7.41
C GLY A 64 5.54 4.19 -7.64
N VAL A 65 5.33 4.49 -8.90
CA VAL A 65 4.38 5.49 -9.36
C VAL A 65 3.27 4.83 -10.19
N ARG A 66 2.14 5.48 -10.29
CA ARG A 66 1.08 5.08 -11.21
C ARG A 66 1.09 6.01 -12.40
N LEU A 67 1.21 5.43 -13.58
CA LEU A 67 1.24 6.13 -14.86
C LEU A 67 -0.12 6.04 -15.53
N GLU A 68 -0.63 7.17 -16.00
CA GLU A 68 -1.85 7.27 -16.79
C GLU A 68 -1.50 7.63 -18.24
N HIS A 69 -2.20 7.05 -19.18
CA HIS A 69 -1.99 7.25 -20.62
C HIS A 69 -3.30 7.04 -21.38
N PRO A 70 -3.41 7.57 -22.63
CA PRO A 70 -4.58 7.34 -23.47
C PRO A 70 -4.82 5.86 -23.72
N ALA A 71 -6.04 5.37 -23.47
CA ALA A 71 -6.41 3.97 -23.69
C ALA A 71 -6.23 3.56 -25.16
N GLU A 72 -6.52 4.48 -26.08
CA GLU A 72 -6.35 4.26 -27.51
C GLU A 72 -4.91 3.90 -27.91
N TRP A 73 -3.91 4.51 -27.27
CA TRP A 73 -2.51 4.18 -27.53
C TRP A 73 -2.20 2.72 -27.18
N ILE A 74 -2.73 2.26 -26.07
CA ILE A 74 -2.53 0.88 -25.65
C ILE A 74 -3.27 -0.08 -26.60
N ASP A 75 -4.50 0.26 -26.96
CA ASP A 75 -5.25 -0.50 -27.95
C ASP A 75 -4.50 -0.59 -29.28
N GLN A 76 -3.93 0.51 -29.78
CA GLN A 76 -3.14 0.53 -31.02
C GLN A 76 -1.88 -0.32 -30.95
N ILE A 77 -1.15 -0.23 -29.84
CA ILE A 77 0.07 -0.99 -29.61
C ILE A 77 -0.22 -2.48 -29.50
N GLN A 78 -1.18 -2.87 -28.68
CA GLN A 78 -1.45 -4.28 -28.38
C GLN A 78 -2.16 -5.00 -29.52
N TYR A 79 -3.03 -4.31 -30.24
CA TYR A 79 -3.75 -4.89 -31.40
C TYR A 79 -3.06 -4.64 -32.73
N HIS A 80 -1.91 -3.94 -32.74
CA HIS A 80 -1.17 -3.60 -33.96
C HIS A 80 -2.06 -2.94 -35.03
N SER A 81 -2.99 -2.10 -34.60
CA SER A 81 -4.02 -1.48 -35.43
C SER A 81 -4.06 0.03 -35.23
N LYS A 82 -3.97 0.80 -36.32
CA LYS A 82 -4.14 2.27 -36.27
C LYS A 82 -5.49 2.72 -35.76
N ASN A 83 -6.51 1.85 -35.86
CA ASN A 83 -7.86 2.12 -35.38
C ASN A 83 -8.12 1.60 -33.95
N GLY A 84 -7.05 1.18 -33.25
CA GLY A 84 -7.15 0.59 -31.92
C GLY A 84 -8.00 -0.69 -31.91
N ARG A 85 -8.79 -0.88 -30.89
CA ARG A 85 -9.63 -2.09 -30.66
C ARG A 85 -10.88 -2.18 -31.55
N GLY A 86 -11.24 -1.10 -32.23
CA GLY A 86 -12.48 -1.06 -33.00
C GLY A 86 -13.73 -1.26 -32.13
N LYS A 87 -14.76 -1.94 -32.68
CA LYS A 87 -16.04 -2.16 -32.01
C LYS A 87 -16.15 -3.50 -31.30
N CYS A 88 -15.27 -4.46 -31.61
CA CYS A 88 -15.43 -5.85 -31.19
C CYS A 88 -14.41 -6.31 -30.12
N LEU A 89 -13.28 -5.65 -30.01
CA LEU A 89 -12.25 -6.06 -29.07
C LEU A 89 -12.42 -5.36 -27.71
N PRO A 90 -12.02 -6.02 -26.60
CA PRO A 90 -12.02 -5.41 -25.29
C PRO A 90 -10.94 -4.31 -25.18
N ALA A 91 -10.97 -3.51 -24.13
CA ALA A 91 -9.86 -2.61 -23.83
C ALA A 91 -8.59 -3.42 -23.61
N ALA A 92 -7.50 -3.01 -24.28
CA ALA A 92 -6.24 -3.74 -24.25
C ALA A 92 -5.56 -3.64 -22.87
N GLU A 93 -4.89 -4.71 -22.51
CA GLU A 93 -4.09 -4.82 -21.30
C GLU A 93 -2.63 -5.03 -21.65
N TYR A 94 -1.74 -4.67 -20.73
CA TYR A 94 -0.32 -4.98 -20.84
C TYR A 94 0.27 -5.35 -19.49
N SER A 95 1.35 -6.08 -19.54
CA SER A 95 2.26 -6.28 -18.41
C SER A 95 3.70 -6.28 -18.90
N PHE A 96 4.59 -5.86 -18.03
CA PHE A 96 6.03 -5.96 -18.29
C PHE A 96 6.76 -6.30 -16.99
N VAL A 97 7.91 -6.91 -17.14
CA VAL A 97 8.89 -7.12 -16.09
C VAL A 97 10.29 -6.93 -16.69
N THR A 98 11.13 -6.27 -15.96
CA THR A 98 12.53 -6.05 -16.37
C THR A 98 13.42 -5.95 -15.13
N GLN A 99 14.73 -5.89 -15.37
CA GLN A 99 15.75 -5.67 -14.34
C GLN A 99 16.41 -4.31 -14.58
N VAL A 100 16.49 -3.51 -13.53
CA VAL A 100 17.21 -2.23 -13.54
C VAL A 100 18.13 -2.20 -12.34
N GLU A 101 19.43 -2.07 -12.56
CA GLU A 101 20.46 -2.04 -11.51
C GLU A 101 20.33 -3.20 -10.51
N GLY A 102 20.01 -4.39 -11.02
CA GLY A 102 19.86 -5.60 -10.21
C GLY A 102 18.54 -5.72 -9.45
N ARG A 103 17.60 -4.79 -9.63
CA ARG A 103 16.26 -4.80 -9.01
C ARG A 103 15.19 -5.15 -10.01
N GLY A 104 14.22 -5.94 -9.60
CA GLY A 104 13.01 -6.19 -10.38
C GLY A 104 12.17 -4.93 -10.51
N VAL A 105 11.84 -4.55 -11.74
CA VAL A 105 10.90 -3.47 -12.06
C VAL A 105 9.77 -4.06 -12.89
N TYR A 106 8.53 -3.81 -12.51
CA TYR A 106 7.40 -4.42 -13.19
C TYR A 106 6.14 -3.56 -13.14
N SER A 107 5.25 -3.84 -14.10
CA SER A 107 3.91 -3.26 -14.08
C SER A 107 3.07 -3.92 -12.99
N PHE A 108 2.26 -3.13 -12.32
CA PHE A 108 1.40 -3.60 -11.24
C PHE A 108 -0.03 -3.08 -11.41
N CYS A 109 -1.01 -3.98 -11.30
CA CYS A 109 -2.43 -3.62 -11.31
C CYS A 109 -2.80 -2.68 -12.48
N MET A 110 -2.54 -3.12 -13.71
CA MET A 110 -2.95 -2.41 -14.92
C MET A 110 -4.47 -2.34 -15.00
N CYS A 111 -5.00 -1.14 -15.22
CA CYS A 111 -6.42 -0.82 -15.27
C CYS A 111 -6.79 -0.27 -16.65
N PRO A 112 -7.22 -1.15 -17.59
CA PRO A 112 -7.62 -0.74 -18.92
C PRO A 112 -8.93 0.04 -18.86
N GLY A 113 -8.98 1.15 -19.62
CA GLY A 113 -10.15 2.03 -19.64
C GLY A 113 -10.56 2.52 -18.26
N GLY A 114 -9.60 2.78 -17.38
CA GLY A 114 -9.81 3.09 -15.98
C GLY A 114 -9.24 4.44 -15.52
N PHE A 115 -9.32 4.67 -14.22
CA PHE A 115 -8.92 5.92 -13.57
C PHE A 115 -7.94 5.66 -12.44
N ILE A 116 -7.11 6.65 -12.14
CA ILE A 116 -6.37 6.71 -10.88
C ILE A 116 -7.30 7.24 -9.81
N VAL A 117 -7.33 6.56 -8.67
CA VAL A 117 -8.19 6.93 -7.52
C VAL A 117 -7.35 7.02 -6.25
N PRO A 118 -7.65 7.99 -5.36
CA PRO A 118 -7.07 8.02 -4.02
C PRO A 118 -7.47 6.77 -3.23
N ALA A 119 -6.53 6.20 -2.48
CA ALA A 119 -6.72 4.98 -1.70
C ALA A 119 -6.12 5.06 -0.30
N ALA A 120 -5.76 6.25 0.17
CA ALA A 120 -5.24 6.45 1.53
C ALA A 120 -6.31 6.17 2.57
N SER A 121 -5.94 5.43 3.63
CA SER A 121 -6.83 5.09 4.75
C SER A 121 -6.65 5.98 5.97
N GLY A 122 -5.52 6.68 6.08
CA GLY A 122 -5.20 7.57 7.19
C GLY A 122 -5.20 9.05 6.80
N PRO A 123 -5.21 9.96 7.77
CA PRO A 123 -4.95 11.37 7.54
C PRO A 123 -3.48 11.57 7.13
N GLU A 124 -3.21 12.70 6.48
CA GLU A 124 -1.83 13.08 6.11
C GLU A 124 -1.08 12.05 5.26
N GLN A 125 -1.80 11.32 4.43
CA GLN A 125 -1.26 10.28 3.56
C GLN A 125 -1.82 10.43 2.15
N VAL A 126 -0.99 10.15 1.16
CA VAL A 126 -1.42 9.94 -0.23
C VAL A 126 -0.86 8.63 -0.73
N VAL A 127 -1.77 7.77 -1.11
CA VAL A 127 -1.49 6.58 -1.90
C VAL A 127 -2.59 6.46 -2.96
N VAL A 128 -2.26 5.94 -4.11
CA VAL A 128 -3.20 5.83 -5.22
C VAL A 128 -3.37 4.39 -5.65
N ASN A 129 -4.54 4.10 -6.19
CA ASN A 129 -4.85 2.84 -6.82
C ASN A 129 -5.43 3.10 -8.22
N GLY A 130 -5.60 2.05 -9.01
CA GLY A 130 -6.33 2.12 -10.27
C GLY A 130 -7.68 1.43 -10.15
N MET A 131 -8.64 1.91 -10.93
CA MET A 131 -9.96 1.32 -11.01
C MET A 131 -10.47 1.36 -12.44
N SER A 132 -10.88 0.22 -12.96
CA SER A 132 -11.60 0.13 -14.24
C SER A 132 -13.08 -0.01 -13.97
N PRO A 133 -13.95 0.81 -14.59
CA PRO A 133 -15.38 0.54 -14.60
C PRO A 133 -15.66 -0.75 -15.38
N SER A 134 -16.81 -1.37 -15.14
CA SER A 134 -17.17 -2.67 -15.75
C SER A 134 -17.13 -2.67 -17.27
N ASN A 135 -17.47 -1.55 -17.89
CA ASN A 135 -17.43 -1.39 -19.35
C ASN A 135 -16.04 -1.05 -19.91
N ARG A 136 -15.03 -0.76 -19.04
CA ARG A 136 -13.66 -0.34 -19.43
C ARG A 136 -13.65 0.73 -20.51
N GLY A 137 -14.60 1.66 -20.43
CA GLY A 137 -14.91 2.63 -21.49
C GLY A 137 -14.31 4.02 -21.28
N SER A 138 -13.47 4.22 -20.29
CA SER A 138 -12.74 5.47 -20.13
C SER A 138 -11.76 5.70 -21.28
N ARG A 139 -11.49 6.96 -21.60
CA ARG A 139 -10.44 7.32 -22.55
C ARG A 139 -9.02 7.10 -22.02
N TRP A 140 -8.89 6.76 -20.73
CA TRP A 140 -7.63 6.56 -20.06
C TRP A 140 -7.40 5.10 -19.70
N SER A 141 -6.16 4.72 -19.60
CA SER A 141 -5.69 3.49 -18.97
C SER A 141 -4.57 3.84 -18.01
N ASN A 142 -4.36 3.06 -16.98
CA ASN A 142 -3.27 3.31 -16.05
C ASN A 142 -2.68 2.01 -15.51
N SER A 143 -1.43 2.08 -15.06
CA SER A 143 -0.73 0.98 -14.41
C SER A 143 0.26 1.51 -13.38
N GLY A 144 0.45 0.80 -12.30
CA GLY A 144 1.62 0.98 -11.46
C GLY A 144 2.88 0.57 -12.22
N MET A 145 3.96 1.29 -12.01
CA MET A 145 5.33 0.88 -12.32
C MET A 145 6.10 0.88 -11.02
N VAL A 146 6.49 -0.28 -10.55
CA VAL A 146 7.03 -0.48 -9.21
C VAL A 146 8.38 -1.17 -9.25
N VAL A 147 9.20 -0.86 -8.24
CA VAL A 147 10.49 -1.50 -7.98
C VAL A 147 10.43 -2.19 -6.63
N GLU A 148 11.10 -3.32 -6.53
CA GLU A 148 11.21 -4.09 -5.30
C GLU A 148 12.17 -3.41 -4.32
N ILE A 149 11.73 -3.27 -3.07
CA ILE A 149 12.49 -2.78 -1.93
C ILE A 149 12.58 -3.89 -0.90
N GLN A 150 13.80 -4.23 -0.51
CA GLN A 150 14.06 -5.24 0.53
C GLN A 150 14.26 -4.58 1.90
N PRO A 151 13.97 -5.27 3.01
CA PRO A 151 14.20 -4.72 4.36
C PRO A 151 15.63 -4.24 4.58
N GLU A 152 16.61 -4.92 3.98
CA GLU A 152 18.04 -4.60 4.07
C GLU A 152 18.38 -3.23 3.47
N ASP A 153 17.65 -2.80 2.44
CA ASP A 153 17.84 -1.48 1.81
C ASP A 153 17.58 -0.34 2.80
N LEU A 154 16.68 -0.57 3.74
CA LEU A 154 16.28 0.41 4.74
C LEU A 154 17.26 0.46 5.92
N LEU A 155 17.97 -0.65 6.18
CA LEU A 155 18.95 -0.75 7.26
C LEU A 155 20.30 -0.14 6.87
N CYS A 156 20.69 -0.18 5.60
CA CYS A 156 21.97 0.28 5.10
C CYS A 156 22.05 1.79 4.86
N GLY A 157 21.01 2.55 5.15
CA GLY A 157 21.01 4.02 4.97
C GLY A 157 21.07 4.49 3.51
N GLN A 158 21.00 3.59 2.53
CA GLN A 158 21.04 3.94 1.10
C GLN A 158 19.81 4.75 0.64
N TRP A 159 18.71 4.60 1.35
CA TRP A 159 17.53 5.45 1.21
C TRP A 159 17.51 6.46 2.36
N GLY A 160 18.66 7.16 2.51
CA GLY A 160 18.85 8.11 3.56
C GLY A 160 17.77 9.18 3.54
N MET A 161 16.92 9.19 4.55
CA MET A 161 16.26 10.41 5.02
C MET A 161 17.32 11.32 5.65
N ASN A 162 18.47 11.45 4.99
CA ASN A 162 19.51 12.43 5.28
C ASN A 162 19.19 13.71 4.53
N ASN A 163 18.03 14.31 4.80
CA ASN A 163 17.97 15.75 4.79
C ASN A 163 18.83 16.18 5.98
N GLY A 164 19.99 16.78 5.73
CA GLY A 164 21.03 17.19 6.68
C GLY A 164 20.58 18.07 7.85
N GLN A 165 19.59 17.64 8.56
CA GLN A 165 19.18 18.11 9.85
C GLN A 165 19.45 17.00 10.86
N GLN A 166 20.55 17.18 11.59
CA GLN A 166 20.70 16.58 12.90
C GLN A 166 19.36 16.61 13.61
N ALA A 167 18.98 15.48 14.22
CA ALA A 167 17.82 15.36 15.06
C ALA A 167 17.84 16.49 16.12
N THR A 168 17.29 17.64 15.75
CA THR A 168 16.93 18.64 16.73
C THR A 168 15.69 18.11 17.43
N SER A 169 15.85 17.90 18.71
CA SER A 169 14.86 17.48 19.68
C SER A 169 13.50 18.13 19.47
N SER A 170 12.67 17.55 18.64
CA SER A 170 11.23 17.75 18.74
C SER A 170 10.67 16.54 19.50
N ASN A 171 10.12 16.80 20.68
CA ASN A 171 9.41 15.84 21.51
C ASN A 171 8.14 15.33 20.79
N ASP A 172 8.29 14.67 19.67
CA ASP A 172 7.20 13.92 19.06
C ASP A 172 7.20 12.52 19.68
N SER A 173 6.45 12.39 20.77
CA SER A 173 6.27 11.16 21.56
C SER A 173 5.74 9.97 20.75
N ARG A 174 5.42 10.18 19.46
CA ARG A 174 4.98 9.14 18.52
C ARG A 174 6.11 8.26 18.00
N PHE A 175 7.38 8.67 18.12
CA PHE A 175 8.54 7.96 17.59
C PHE A 175 9.50 7.39 18.63
N SER A 176 9.18 7.51 19.92
CA SER A 176 10.02 7.08 21.03
C SER A 176 9.63 5.72 21.60
N SER A 177 9.54 4.68 20.77
CA SER A 177 9.42 3.33 21.31
C SER A 177 10.38 2.35 20.63
N SER A 178 10.91 1.41 21.40
CA SER A 178 11.71 0.27 20.97
C SER A 178 11.09 -0.52 19.79
N ASN A 179 9.81 -0.32 19.52
CA ASN A 179 9.04 -0.95 18.46
C ASN A 179 9.33 -0.41 17.05
N SER A 180 9.99 0.75 16.91
CA SER A 180 10.38 1.29 15.59
C SER A 180 11.37 0.39 14.85
N ARG A 181 12.13 -0.43 15.58
CA ARG A 181 13.09 -1.38 15.00
C ARG A 181 12.42 -2.64 14.42
N LEU A 182 11.18 -2.93 14.83
CA LEU A 182 10.44 -4.12 14.38
C LEU A 182 9.62 -3.89 13.10
N LEU A 183 9.38 -2.63 12.74
CA LEU A 183 8.51 -2.26 11.63
C LEU A 183 9.16 -1.30 10.61
N PRO A 184 10.42 -1.51 10.19
CA PRO A 184 11.16 -0.54 9.37
C PRO A 184 10.47 -0.30 8.01
N VAL A 185 9.96 -1.35 7.40
CA VAL A 185 9.26 -1.28 6.10
C VAL A 185 7.95 -0.49 6.20
N MET A 186 7.20 -0.69 7.28
CA MET A 186 5.96 0.04 7.52
C MET A 186 6.23 1.54 7.76
N HIS A 187 7.28 1.88 8.51
CA HIS A 187 7.68 3.27 8.74
C HIS A 187 8.13 3.96 7.45
N PHE A 188 8.92 3.25 6.62
CA PHE A 188 9.30 3.76 5.31
C PHE A 188 8.07 4.07 4.45
N GLN A 189 7.11 3.16 4.41
CA GLN A 189 5.88 3.34 3.67
C GLN A 189 5.07 4.54 4.18
N GLU A 190 4.93 4.67 5.50
CA GLU A 190 4.22 5.79 6.14
C GLU A 190 4.88 7.15 5.82
N GLU A 191 6.19 7.21 5.87
CA GLU A 191 6.90 8.45 5.56
C GLU A 191 6.82 8.80 4.07
N LEU A 192 6.93 7.83 3.17
CA LEU A 192 6.77 8.06 1.74
C LEU A 192 5.36 8.61 1.42
N GLU A 193 4.33 8.01 1.98
CA GLU A 193 2.95 8.47 1.80
C GLU A 193 2.72 9.86 2.39
N ARG A 194 3.36 10.18 3.51
CA ARG A 194 3.33 11.51 4.12
C ARG A 194 4.04 12.56 3.26
N GLN A 195 5.20 12.22 2.72
CA GLN A 195 5.91 13.11 1.79
C GLN A 195 5.09 13.39 0.54
N CYS A 196 4.45 12.37 -0.04
CA CYS A 196 3.54 12.55 -1.15
C CYS A 196 2.36 13.48 -0.80
N TRP A 197 1.81 13.36 0.41
CA TRP A 197 0.74 14.26 0.87
C TRP A 197 1.22 15.71 1.02
N LEU A 198 2.40 15.93 1.58
CA LEU A 198 2.99 17.26 1.71
C LEU A 198 3.23 17.90 0.34
N GLN A 199 3.85 17.17 -0.60
CA GLN A 199 4.10 17.64 -1.96
C GLN A 199 2.81 17.85 -2.76
N GLY A 200 1.77 17.07 -2.48
CA GLY A 200 0.43 17.22 -3.06
C GLY A 200 -0.40 18.37 -2.50
N GLY A 201 0.20 19.29 -1.72
CA GLY A 201 -0.47 20.44 -1.14
C GLY A 201 -1.39 20.08 0.03
N MET A 202 -1.04 19.06 0.79
CA MET A 202 -1.75 18.59 1.98
C MET A 202 -3.22 18.19 1.70
N LYS A 203 -3.46 17.61 0.54
CA LYS A 203 -4.76 17.07 0.13
C LYS A 203 -4.65 15.58 -0.13
N GLN A 204 -5.70 14.85 0.15
CA GLN A 204 -5.82 13.43 -0.22
C GLN A 204 -6.29 13.27 -1.68
N THR A 205 -5.69 14.04 -2.56
CA THR A 205 -5.90 13.95 -4.01
C THR A 205 -4.58 13.61 -4.66
N ALA A 206 -4.60 12.69 -5.61
CA ALA A 206 -3.42 12.40 -6.40
C ALA A 206 -3.00 13.68 -7.15
N PRO A 207 -1.74 14.16 -6.99
CA PRO A 207 -1.28 15.27 -7.80
C PRO A 207 -1.27 14.81 -9.26
N ALA A 208 -1.99 15.51 -10.12
CA ALA A 208 -1.80 15.40 -11.56
C ALA A 208 -0.48 16.09 -11.89
N GLN A 209 0.44 15.37 -12.49
CA GLN A 209 1.63 15.93 -13.11
C GLN A 209 1.36 16.23 -14.57
#